data_f7c1a0091d70a3b5ea3a71a4071d5a63
#
_entry.id   f7c1a0091d70a3b5ea3a71a4071d5a63
#
_cell.length_a   1.000
_cell.length_b   1.000
_cell.length_c   1.000
_cell.angle_alpha   90.00
_cell.angle_beta   90.00
_cell.angle_gamma   90.00
#
_symmetry.space_group_name_H-M   'P 1'
#
loop_
_entity.id
_entity.type
_entity.pdbx_description
1 polymer ?
#
loop_
_entity_poly.entity_id
_entity_poly.type
_entity_poly.pdbx_seq_one_letter_code
_entity_poly.pdbx_strand_id
1 'polypeptide(L)'
;MNAKGKILIIDDNEDVLFALNLLLDPYVEKIKVTTQPTRIEHFMTTFQPDVILLDMNFRRDAISGQEGFDCLEQILKLDPQAIVLFMTAYADTDKAVRAIKAGAIDFIPKPWEKEKLLATLSSAIKLRDSRKEVRQLKEQVVALSGQDEEMPQMIGHSAPMREVFDTIRKLSDTDANILILGENGTGKDLVARSLRYFSPRRECPFITIDLGSIPESLFESELFGYEKGAFTDVRKAKAGRMEVASGGTLFLDEIGNLSLPMQAKLLTAIEKRQISRLGATDIIPIDVRLISATNVNIRELVEEGNFRQDLLYRINTIEITIPPLRERGEDVLLLADYFLQRYTHKYKKEINGLSREAKQKLMRYHWPGNVRELQHAIERAIILSDSPLLKPANFMLQPQPEKRVNTDEILNLEQLERNAIERAMKRSEGNLSRAAEYLGITRYALYRKLEKLGL
;
A
#
# COMPACT_ATOMS: atom_id res chain seq x y z
N MET A 1 14.60 23.08 -35.88
CA MET A 1 14.06 22.55 -34.62
C MET A 1 12.68 21.97 -34.93
N ASN A 2 12.50 20.66 -34.96
CA ASN A 2 11.16 20.07 -35.09
C ASN A 2 10.61 19.84 -33.69
N ALA A 3 9.85 20.78 -33.18
CA ALA A 3 9.07 20.56 -31.95
C ALA A 3 7.87 19.68 -32.33
N LYS A 4 7.95 18.37 -32.06
CA LYS A 4 6.85 17.42 -32.30
C LYS A 4 5.77 17.60 -31.25
N GLY A 5 4.81 18.48 -31.50
CA GLY A 5 3.68 18.73 -30.59
C GLY A 5 2.42 19.17 -31.35
N LYS A 6 1.26 18.86 -30.77
CA LYS A 6 -0.06 19.26 -31.28
C LYS A 6 -0.47 20.60 -30.68
N ILE A 7 -0.78 21.57 -31.49
CA ILE A 7 -1.16 22.91 -31.02
C ILE A 7 -2.62 23.19 -31.35
N LEU A 8 -3.36 23.70 -30.38
CA LEU A 8 -4.69 24.29 -30.56
C LEU A 8 -4.57 25.80 -30.45
N ILE A 9 -5.08 26.54 -31.44
CA ILE A 9 -5.12 27.99 -31.44
C ILE A 9 -6.58 28.45 -31.40
N ILE A 10 -6.88 29.31 -30.44
CA ILE A 10 -8.22 29.85 -30.18
C ILE A 10 -8.14 31.36 -30.22
N ASP A 11 -8.72 31.97 -31.26
CA ASP A 11 -8.71 33.41 -31.49
C ASP A 11 -9.93 33.73 -32.35
N ASP A 12 -10.64 34.83 -32.06
CA ASP A 12 -11.84 35.18 -32.83
C ASP A 12 -11.53 35.87 -34.18
N ASN A 13 -10.27 36.22 -34.40
CA ASN A 13 -9.78 36.82 -35.64
C ASN A 13 -9.22 35.77 -36.57
N GLU A 14 -9.90 35.53 -37.69
CA GLU A 14 -9.49 34.51 -38.70
C GLU A 14 -8.13 34.84 -39.33
N ASP A 15 -7.78 36.10 -39.51
CA ASP A 15 -6.47 36.51 -40.07
C ASP A 15 -5.31 36.12 -39.12
N VAL A 16 -5.53 36.27 -37.82
CA VAL A 16 -4.57 35.84 -36.77
C VAL A 16 -4.42 34.32 -36.82
N LEU A 17 -5.52 33.58 -36.88
CA LEU A 17 -5.50 32.10 -36.99
C LEU A 17 -4.78 31.65 -38.26
N PHE A 18 -5.04 32.27 -39.39
CA PHE A 18 -4.39 31.95 -40.65
C PHE A 18 -2.88 32.25 -40.60
N ALA A 19 -2.48 33.43 -40.10
CA ALA A 19 -1.08 33.79 -39.99
C ALA A 19 -0.29 32.85 -39.05
N LEU A 20 -0.86 32.50 -37.88
CA LEU A 20 -0.24 31.56 -36.94
C LEU A 20 -0.18 30.14 -37.52
N ASN A 21 -1.23 29.68 -38.20
CA ASN A 21 -1.23 28.37 -38.81
C ASN A 21 -0.11 28.29 -39.87
N LEU A 22 -0.01 29.26 -40.77
CA LEU A 22 1.04 29.28 -41.81
C LEU A 22 2.45 29.39 -41.20
N LEU A 23 2.63 30.18 -40.12
CA LEU A 23 3.91 30.38 -39.48
C LEU A 23 4.38 29.12 -38.73
N LEU A 24 3.47 28.39 -38.06
CA LEU A 24 3.80 27.31 -37.16
C LEU A 24 3.78 25.91 -37.82
N ASP A 25 3.04 25.73 -38.91
CA ASP A 25 2.89 24.43 -39.60
C ASP A 25 4.23 23.73 -39.91
N PRO A 26 5.31 24.43 -40.35
CA PRO A 26 6.60 23.79 -40.59
C PRO A 26 7.33 23.30 -39.34
N TYR A 27 6.92 23.72 -38.12
CA TYR A 27 7.65 23.51 -36.88
C TYR A 27 6.99 22.57 -35.90
N VAL A 28 5.72 22.20 -36.12
CA VAL A 28 4.91 21.39 -35.20
C VAL A 28 4.32 20.16 -35.87
N GLU A 29 3.79 19.21 -35.11
CA GLU A 29 3.23 17.98 -35.67
C GLU A 29 1.86 18.21 -36.32
N LYS A 30 0.96 18.89 -35.61
CA LYS A 30 -0.40 19.20 -36.07
C LYS A 30 -0.90 20.49 -35.43
N ILE A 31 -1.67 21.26 -36.20
CA ILE A 31 -2.36 22.45 -35.72
C ILE A 31 -3.86 22.28 -35.91
N LYS A 32 -4.63 22.73 -34.94
CA LYS A 32 -6.06 22.98 -35.04
C LYS A 32 -6.33 24.41 -34.65
N VAL A 33 -7.21 25.06 -35.37
CA VAL A 33 -7.62 26.45 -35.12
C VAL A 33 -9.13 26.52 -34.93
N THR A 34 -9.58 27.44 -34.09
CA THR A 34 -11.02 27.70 -33.91
C THR A 34 -11.28 29.15 -33.51
N THR A 35 -12.33 29.72 -34.06
CA THR A 35 -12.85 31.05 -33.66
C THR A 35 -13.89 30.94 -32.55
N GLN A 36 -14.27 29.71 -32.14
CA GLN A 36 -15.36 29.44 -31.20
C GLN A 36 -14.87 28.82 -29.92
N PRO A 37 -14.85 29.56 -28.79
CA PRO A 37 -14.51 29.02 -27.48
C PRO A 37 -15.36 27.82 -27.05
N THR A 38 -16.62 27.78 -27.47
CA THR A 38 -17.55 26.65 -27.16
C THR A 38 -17.08 25.30 -27.66
N ARG A 39 -16.10 25.24 -28.59
CA ARG A 39 -15.52 23.99 -29.11
C ARG A 39 -14.31 23.48 -28.32
N ILE A 40 -13.91 24.17 -27.26
CA ILE A 40 -12.75 23.79 -26.42
C ILE A 40 -12.89 22.34 -25.95
N GLU A 41 -14.01 21.97 -25.34
CA GLU A 41 -14.24 20.64 -24.80
C GLU A 41 -14.09 19.55 -25.88
N HIS A 42 -14.65 19.79 -27.07
CA HIS A 42 -14.51 18.88 -28.20
C HIS A 42 -13.04 18.69 -28.60
N PHE A 43 -12.26 19.76 -28.71
CA PHE A 43 -10.83 19.64 -29.08
C PHE A 43 -9.98 19.05 -27.97
N MET A 44 -10.27 19.33 -26.70
CA MET A 44 -9.59 18.72 -25.58
C MET A 44 -9.77 17.20 -25.59
N THR A 45 -10.96 16.71 -25.94
CA THR A 45 -11.29 15.28 -25.96
C THR A 45 -10.77 14.57 -27.21
N THR A 46 -10.98 15.16 -28.41
CA THR A 46 -10.71 14.48 -29.68
C THR A 46 -9.31 14.72 -30.24
N PHE A 47 -8.78 15.92 -30.07
CA PHE A 47 -7.47 16.32 -30.59
C PHE A 47 -6.35 16.19 -29.56
N GLN A 48 -6.65 16.39 -28.26
CA GLN A 48 -5.72 16.31 -27.14
C GLN A 48 -4.45 17.18 -27.38
N PRO A 49 -4.58 18.50 -27.40
CA PRO A 49 -3.46 19.39 -27.71
C PRO A 49 -2.38 19.33 -26.65
N ASP A 50 -1.11 19.46 -27.06
CA ASP A 50 0.04 19.57 -26.16
C ASP A 50 0.20 20.98 -25.62
N VAL A 51 -0.08 21.99 -26.48
CA VAL A 51 -0.05 23.41 -26.13
C VAL A 51 -1.28 24.09 -26.72
N ILE A 52 -1.84 25.01 -25.95
CA ILE A 52 -3.00 25.82 -26.35
C ILE A 52 -2.57 27.28 -26.41
N LEU A 53 -2.70 27.90 -27.58
CA LEU A 53 -2.61 29.33 -27.75
C LEU A 53 -4.00 29.92 -27.62
N LEU A 54 -4.24 30.74 -26.64
CA LEU A 54 -5.55 31.30 -26.31
C LEU A 54 -5.53 32.79 -26.40
N ASP A 55 -6.39 33.40 -27.20
CA ASP A 55 -6.58 34.83 -27.16
C ASP A 55 -7.18 35.30 -25.84
N MET A 56 -6.71 36.40 -25.35
CA MET A 56 -7.20 36.98 -24.11
C MET A 56 -8.51 37.75 -24.30
N ASN A 57 -8.69 38.38 -25.45
CA ASN A 57 -9.80 39.30 -25.70
C ASN A 57 -10.63 38.83 -26.91
N PHE A 58 -11.81 38.28 -26.67
CA PHE A 58 -12.78 37.93 -27.71
C PHE A 58 -13.70 39.13 -28.03
N ARG A 59 -14.37 39.14 -29.20
CA ARG A 59 -15.21 40.25 -29.72
C ARG A 59 -16.28 40.73 -28.75
N ARG A 60 -16.76 39.94 -27.86
CA ARG A 60 -17.79 40.32 -26.88
C ARG A 60 -17.25 41.09 -25.71
N ASP A 61 -15.94 40.99 -25.44
CA ASP A 61 -15.29 41.62 -24.30
C ASP A 61 -13.86 42.09 -24.64
N ALA A 62 -13.77 43.08 -25.53
CA ALA A 62 -12.50 43.59 -26.02
C ALA A 62 -11.66 44.31 -24.94
N ILE A 63 -12.21 44.59 -23.75
CA ILE A 63 -11.57 45.44 -22.72
C ILE A 63 -11.23 44.63 -21.45
N SER A 64 -12.09 43.77 -20.93
CA SER A 64 -11.87 43.14 -19.62
C SER A 64 -11.03 41.86 -19.69
N GLY A 65 -11.05 41.14 -20.81
CA GLY A 65 -10.37 39.86 -20.97
C GLY A 65 -11.04 38.70 -20.18
N GLN A 66 -12.25 38.89 -19.63
CA GLN A 66 -12.89 37.92 -18.78
C GLN A 66 -13.21 36.60 -19.55
N GLU A 67 -13.61 36.68 -20.82
CA GLU A 67 -13.86 35.51 -21.66
C GLU A 67 -12.62 34.63 -21.81
N GLY A 68 -11.43 35.18 -21.95
CA GLY A 68 -10.18 34.43 -21.98
C GLY A 68 -9.90 33.71 -20.67
N PHE A 69 -10.16 34.36 -19.52
CA PHE A 69 -10.03 33.72 -18.20
C PHE A 69 -11.05 32.60 -17.99
N ASP A 70 -12.29 32.76 -18.44
CA ASP A 70 -13.33 31.73 -18.35
C ASP A 70 -12.95 30.50 -19.20
N CYS A 71 -12.38 30.72 -20.40
CA CYS A 71 -11.82 29.67 -21.24
C CYS A 71 -10.65 28.95 -20.57
N LEU A 72 -9.73 29.68 -19.92
CA LEU A 72 -8.63 29.08 -19.17
C LEU A 72 -9.14 28.21 -18.04
N GLU A 73 -10.10 28.69 -17.25
CA GLU A 73 -10.71 27.92 -16.17
C GLU A 73 -11.38 26.63 -16.69
N GLN A 74 -12.11 26.72 -17.81
CA GLN A 74 -12.70 25.55 -18.46
C GLN A 74 -11.64 24.54 -18.92
N ILE A 75 -10.55 24.99 -19.54
CA ILE A 75 -9.46 24.12 -19.97
C ILE A 75 -8.82 23.43 -18.77
N LEU A 76 -8.51 24.16 -17.70
CA LEU A 76 -7.86 23.62 -16.50
C LEU A 76 -8.77 22.70 -15.68
N LYS A 77 -10.10 22.86 -15.79
CA LYS A 77 -11.07 21.87 -15.24
C LYS A 77 -11.05 20.54 -16.01
N LEU A 78 -10.85 20.59 -17.34
CA LEU A 78 -10.79 19.40 -18.19
C LEU A 78 -9.41 18.70 -18.09
N ASP A 79 -8.34 19.47 -18.08
CA ASP A 79 -6.96 18.97 -17.88
C ASP A 79 -6.18 19.96 -16.98
N PRO A 80 -6.07 19.64 -15.67
CA PRO A 80 -5.30 20.49 -14.73
C PRO A 80 -3.83 20.68 -15.10
N GLN A 81 -3.30 19.88 -16.00
CA GLN A 81 -1.91 19.93 -16.47
C GLN A 81 -1.77 20.54 -17.88
N ALA A 82 -2.85 21.07 -18.44
CA ALA A 82 -2.82 21.71 -19.74
C ALA A 82 -1.79 22.85 -19.79
N ILE A 83 -1.12 22.98 -20.92
CA ILE A 83 -0.16 24.06 -21.17
C ILE A 83 -0.89 25.14 -21.99
N VAL A 84 -1.26 26.21 -21.32
CA VAL A 84 -1.96 27.35 -21.96
C VAL A 84 -1.03 28.55 -22.00
N LEU A 85 -0.87 29.12 -23.19
CA LEU A 85 -0.16 30.37 -23.47
C LEU A 85 -1.19 31.40 -23.94
N PHE A 86 -1.28 32.55 -23.26
CA PHE A 86 -2.15 33.61 -23.70
C PHE A 86 -1.51 34.43 -24.81
N MET A 87 -2.33 34.89 -25.75
CA MET A 87 -1.98 35.90 -26.73
C MET A 87 -2.59 37.24 -26.30
N THR A 88 -1.77 38.26 -26.13
CA THR A 88 -2.22 39.56 -25.59
C THR A 88 -1.77 40.75 -26.46
N ALA A 89 -2.53 41.86 -26.46
CA ALA A 89 -2.06 43.09 -27.04
C ALA A 89 -0.94 43.72 -26.18
N TYR A 90 -0.03 44.44 -26.79
CA TYR A 90 1.30 44.89 -26.30
C TYR A 90 1.33 45.70 -24.98
N ALA A 91 0.21 46.10 -24.39
CA ALA A 91 0.19 47.08 -23.28
C ALA A 91 -0.33 46.55 -21.93
N ASP A 92 -0.54 45.24 -21.73
CA ASP A 92 -1.31 44.76 -20.58
C ASP A 92 -0.50 43.81 -19.67
N THR A 93 0.56 44.33 -19.07
CA THR A 93 1.40 43.57 -18.10
C THR A 93 0.62 43.11 -16.88
N ASP A 94 -0.38 43.89 -16.42
CA ASP A 94 -1.19 43.51 -15.26
C ASP A 94 -2.08 42.27 -15.56
N LYS A 95 -2.65 42.23 -16.77
CA LYS A 95 -3.42 41.04 -17.23
C LYS A 95 -2.53 39.80 -17.43
N ALA A 96 -1.31 39.99 -17.95
CA ALA A 96 -0.35 38.91 -18.10
C ALA A 96 0.03 38.29 -16.73
N VAL A 97 0.30 39.10 -15.72
CA VAL A 97 0.56 38.63 -14.35
C VAL A 97 -0.66 37.93 -13.76
N ARG A 98 -1.84 38.46 -14.00
CA ARG A 98 -3.11 37.84 -13.56
C ARG A 98 -3.34 36.48 -14.25
N ALA A 99 -3.01 36.35 -15.53
CA ALA A 99 -3.11 35.09 -16.29
C ALA A 99 -2.20 34.02 -15.73
N ILE A 100 -0.95 34.35 -15.40
CA ILE A 100 -0.02 33.38 -14.77
C ILE A 100 -0.54 32.95 -13.40
N LYS A 101 -1.06 33.87 -12.58
CA LYS A 101 -1.70 33.51 -11.30
C LYS A 101 -2.94 32.65 -11.46
N ALA A 102 -3.66 32.74 -12.56
CA ALA A 102 -4.82 31.93 -12.87
C ALA A 102 -4.45 30.54 -13.44
N GLY A 103 -3.16 30.26 -13.70
CA GLY A 103 -2.67 28.95 -14.14
C GLY A 103 -2.20 28.87 -15.60
N ALA A 104 -2.16 29.98 -16.34
CA ALA A 104 -1.46 30.01 -17.62
C ALA A 104 0.06 29.89 -17.41
N ILE A 105 0.75 29.28 -18.38
CA ILE A 105 2.20 29.05 -18.28
C ILE A 105 3.00 30.29 -18.67
N ASP A 106 2.54 30.98 -19.73
CA ASP A 106 3.23 32.16 -20.25
C ASP A 106 2.26 33.01 -21.12
N PHE A 107 2.73 34.09 -21.67
CA PHE A 107 1.99 34.93 -22.61
C PHE A 107 2.84 35.32 -23.82
N ILE A 108 2.18 35.62 -24.94
CA ILE A 108 2.78 36.02 -26.21
C ILE A 108 2.17 37.35 -26.63
N PRO A 109 2.97 38.42 -26.76
CA PRO A 109 2.46 39.71 -27.17
C PRO A 109 2.11 39.70 -28.67
N LYS A 110 1.02 40.38 -29.04
CA LYS A 110 0.66 40.71 -30.43
C LYS A 110 1.10 42.14 -30.77
N PRO A 111 1.81 42.39 -31.87
CA PRO A 111 2.33 41.47 -32.86
C PRO A 111 3.54 40.65 -32.30
N TRP A 112 3.64 39.39 -32.68
CA TRP A 112 4.72 38.49 -32.21
C TRP A 112 5.97 38.60 -33.09
N GLU A 113 7.11 38.39 -32.45
CA GLU A 113 8.37 38.13 -33.11
C GLU A 113 8.50 36.60 -33.32
N LYS A 114 8.82 36.19 -34.55
CA LYS A 114 8.87 34.75 -34.93
C LYS A 114 9.77 33.95 -34.02
N GLU A 115 10.98 34.44 -33.75
CA GLU A 115 11.99 33.74 -32.93
C GLU A 115 11.50 33.56 -31.51
N LYS A 116 10.86 34.57 -30.95
CA LYS A 116 10.33 34.58 -29.58
C LYS A 116 9.14 33.65 -29.43
N LEU A 117 8.21 33.69 -30.37
CA LEU A 117 7.08 32.76 -30.43
C LEU A 117 7.52 31.28 -30.49
N LEU A 118 8.48 30.96 -31.36
CA LEU A 118 9.02 29.62 -31.51
C LEU A 118 9.78 29.15 -30.26
N ALA A 119 10.53 30.04 -29.60
CA ALA A 119 11.24 29.75 -28.36
C ALA A 119 10.26 29.42 -27.22
N THR A 120 9.21 30.25 -27.03
CA THR A 120 8.16 30.03 -26.01
C THR A 120 7.41 28.73 -26.26
N LEU A 121 7.00 28.48 -27.50
CA LEU A 121 6.34 27.21 -27.89
C LEU A 121 7.23 26.00 -27.65
N SER A 122 8.52 26.05 -28.01
CA SER A 122 9.46 24.97 -27.78
C SER A 122 9.60 24.64 -26.27
N SER A 123 9.65 25.68 -25.44
CA SER A 123 9.70 25.52 -23.97
C SER A 123 8.41 24.93 -23.43
N ALA A 124 7.26 25.39 -23.94
CA ALA A 124 5.94 24.87 -23.57
C ALA A 124 5.76 23.38 -23.93
N ILE A 125 6.18 22.98 -25.12
CA ILE A 125 6.12 21.57 -25.56
C ILE A 125 7.04 20.70 -24.69
N LYS A 126 8.28 21.12 -24.43
CA LYS A 126 9.19 20.39 -23.53
C LYS A 126 8.61 20.21 -22.13
N LEU A 127 7.95 21.24 -21.59
CA LEU A 127 7.28 21.18 -20.31
C LEU A 127 6.13 20.14 -20.34
N ARG A 128 5.35 20.12 -21.43
CA ARG A 128 4.28 19.12 -21.60
C ARG A 128 4.82 17.68 -21.68
N ASP A 129 5.89 17.47 -22.45
CA ASP A 129 6.55 16.18 -22.58
C ASP A 129 7.07 15.68 -21.24
N SER A 130 7.74 16.56 -20.46
CA SER A 130 8.22 16.23 -19.12
C SER A 130 7.07 15.88 -18.16
N ARG A 131 5.95 16.64 -18.18
CA ARG A 131 4.76 16.31 -17.39
C ARG A 131 4.13 14.96 -17.80
N LYS A 132 4.07 14.66 -19.11
CA LYS A 132 3.59 13.37 -19.61
C LYS A 132 4.49 12.20 -19.16
N GLU A 133 5.80 12.38 -19.27
CA GLU A 133 6.75 11.35 -18.83
C GLU A 133 6.63 11.07 -17.34
N VAL A 134 6.56 12.11 -16.51
CA VAL A 134 6.32 11.97 -15.05
C VAL A 134 5.00 11.27 -14.77
N ARG A 135 3.93 11.60 -15.52
CA ARG A 135 2.64 10.95 -15.39
C ARG A 135 2.70 9.47 -15.79
N GLN A 136 3.31 9.14 -16.92
CA GLN A 136 3.48 7.76 -17.36
C GLN A 136 4.33 6.94 -16.39
N LEU A 137 5.39 7.52 -15.84
CA LEU A 137 6.20 6.87 -14.81
C LEU A 137 5.38 6.64 -13.53
N LYS A 138 4.57 7.60 -13.11
CA LYS A 138 3.64 7.43 -11.98
C LYS A 138 2.61 6.35 -12.26
N GLU A 139 1.98 6.32 -13.44
CA GLU A 139 1.01 5.30 -13.84
C GLU A 139 1.65 3.90 -13.91
N GLN A 140 2.91 3.79 -14.38
CA GLN A 140 3.66 2.54 -14.35
C GLN A 140 3.99 2.09 -12.92
N VAL A 141 4.38 3.02 -12.04
CA VAL A 141 4.62 2.74 -10.62
C VAL A 141 3.33 2.28 -9.95
N VAL A 142 2.20 2.93 -10.26
CA VAL A 142 0.87 2.54 -9.78
C VAL A 142 0.48 1.15 -10.27
N ALA A 143 0.68 0.85 -11.55
CA ALA A 143 0.42 -0.48 -12.12
C ALA A 143 1.33 -1.58 -11.53
N LEU A 144 2.60 -1.27 -11.26
CA LEU A 144 3.56 -2.19 -10.63
C LEU A 144 3.31 -2.37 -9.12
N SER A 145 2.67 -1.40 -8.45
CA SER A 145 2.35 -1.47 -7.03
C SER A 145 1.09 -2.31 -6.72
N GLY A 146 0.46 -2.91 -7.72
CA GLY A 146 -0.72 -3.77 -7.52
C GLY A 146 -1.87 -3.01 -6.85
N GLN A 147 -2.17 -1.80 -7.32
CA GLN A 147 -3.28 -1.01 -6.78
C GLN A 147 -4.60 -1.68 -7.17
N ASP A 148 -5.13 -2.49 -6.24
CA ASP A 148 -6.56 -2.79 -6.23
C ASP A 148 -7.27 -1.46 -5.92
N GLU A 149 -7.94 -0.89 -6.91
CA GLU A 149 -8.82 0.29 -6.74
C GLU A 149 -10.01 -0.02 -5.85
N GLU A 150 -10.28 -1.30 -5.64
CA GLU A 150 -11.36 -1.79 -4.79
C GLU A 150 -11.06 -1.59 -3.31
N MET A 151 -12.11 -1.21 -2.57
CA MET A 151 -12.06 -1.09 -1.12
C MET A 151 -11.61 -2.43 -0.50
N PRO A 152 -10.56 -2.46 0.33
CA PRO A 152 -10.14 -3.68 0.99
C PRO A 152 -11.27 -4.24 1.84
N GLN A 153 -11.74 -5.45 1.51
CA GLN A 153 -12.83 -6.10 2.25
C GLN A 153 -12.29 -6.75 3.52
N MET A 154 -12.34 -6.00 4.62
CA MET A 154 -12.07 -6.55 5.94
C MET A 154 -13.40 -7.05 6.55
N ILE A 155 -13.45 -8.35 6.88
CA ILE A 155 -14.64 -9.01 7.40
C ILE A 155 -14.44 -9.32 8.89
N GLY A 156 -15.39 -8.91 9.72
CA GLY A 156 -15.41 -9.17 11.15
C GLY A 156 -16.48 -8.32 11.85
N HIS A 157 -17.12 -8.89 12.85
CA HIS A 157 -18.13 -8.25 13.70
C HIS A 157 -17.83 -8.40 15.19
N SER A 158 -16.79 -9.16 15.54
CA SER A 158 -16.36 -9.33 16.93
C SER A 158 -15.93 -8.00 17.55
N ALA A 159 -16.08 -7.87 18.87
CA ALA A 159 -15.71 -6.66 19.59
C ALA A 159 -14.22 -6.26 19.36
N PRO A 160 -13.24 -7.19 19.40
CA PRO A 160 -11.85 -6.85 19.10
C PRO A 160 -11.64 -6.33 17.67
N MET A 161 -12.36 -6.87 16.68
CA MET A 161 -12.25 -6.37 15.31
C MET A 161 -12.90 -5.01 15.11
N ARG A 162 -13.98 -4.69 15.83
CA ARG A 162 -14.57 -3.35 15.80
C ARG A 162 -13.61 -2.29 16.31
N GLU A 163 -12.86 -2.57 17.38
CA GLU A 163 -11.82 -1.68 17.88
C GLU A 163 -10.73 -1.42 16.84
N VAL A 164 -10.31 -2.44 16.09
CA VAL A 164 -9.38 -2.29 14.97
C VAL A 164 -9.97 -1.38 13.90
N PHE A 165 -11.23 -1.59 13.49
CA PHE A 165 -11.88 -0.76 12.46
C PHE A 165 -12.04 0.69 12.91
N ASP A 166 -12.42 0.93 14.17
CA ASP A 166 -12.56 2.28 14.72
C ASP A 166 -11.19 2.99 14.79
N THR A 167 -10.14 2.25 15.12
CA THR A 167 -8.78 2.77 15.12
C THR A 167 -8.33 3.13 13.71
N ILE A 168 -8.56 2.28 12.71
CA ILE A 168 -8.26 2.57 11.30
C ILE A 168 -8.95 3.86 10.86
N ARG A 169 -10.23 4.06 11.19
CA ARG A 169 -10.98 5.27 10.83
C ARG A 169 -10.39 6.53 11.46
N LYS A 170 -10.03 6.47 12.76
CA LYS A 170 -9.42 7.60 13.48
C LYS A 170 -8.05 8.00 12.92
N LEU A 171 -7.30 7.04 12.37
CA LEU A 171 -5.95 7.24 11.86
C LEU A 171 -5.89 7.60 10.37
N SER A 172 -7.02 7.51 9.68
CA SER A 172 -7.08 7.73 8.23
C SER A 172 -6.57 9.10 7.82
N ASP A 173 -6.96 10.15 8.53
CA ASP A 173 -6.61 11.54 8.21
C ASP A 173 -5.25 11.99 8.78
N THR A 174 -4.47 11.06 9.33
CA THR A 174 -3.18 11.38 9.95
C THR A 174 -2.01 10.85 9.12
N ASP A 175 -0.88 11.57 9.15
CA ASP A 175 0.41 11.10 8.59
C ASP A 175 1.30 10.41 9.65
N ALA A 176 0.71 9.99 10.78
CA ALA A 176 1.43 9.29 11.84
C ALA A 176 1.97 7.94 11.34
N ASN A 177 3.17 7.58 11.83
CA ASN A 177 3.72 6.26 11.61
C ASN A 177 2.93 5.22 12.42
N ILE A 178 2.61 4.10 11.79
CA ILE A 178 1.76 3.07 12.37
C ILE A 178 2.52 1.75 12.40
N LEU A 179 2.50 1.10 13.56
CA LEU A 179 3.00 -0.26 13.73
C LEU A 179 1.82 -1.22 13.89
N ILE A 180 1.73 -2.20 12.99
CA ILE A 180 0.70 -3.24 13.00
C ILE A 180 1.30 -4.52 13.59
N LEU A 181 0.76 -4.97 14.71
CA LEU A 181 1.12 -6.22 15.37
C LEU A 181 0.07 -7.29 15.10
N GLY A 182 0.50 -8.53 14.93
CA GLY A 182 -0.42 -9.66 14.79
C GLY A 182 0.25 -10.88 14.19
N GLU A 183 -0.27 -12.03 14.53
CA GLU A 183 0.21 -13.32 14.03
C GLU A 183 0.16 -13.41 12.51
N ASN A 184 0.91 -14.37 11.96
CA ASN A 184 0.87 -14.63 10.52
C ASN A 184 -0.53 -15.02 10.06
N GLY A 185 -0.96 -14.42 8.92
CA GLY A 185 -2.28 -14.70 8.34
C GLY A 185 -3.46 -14.00 9.01
N THR A 186 -3.25 -13.06 9.93
CA THR A 186 -4.32 -12.26 10.56
C THR A 186 -4.89 -11.16 9.68
N GLY A 187 -4.17 -10.75 8.62
CA GLY A 187 -4.61 -9.72 7.68
C GLY A 187 -3.93 -8.36 7.87
N LYS A 188 -2.66 -8.32 8.31
CA LYS A 188 -1.86 -7.08 8.47
C LYS A 188 -1.81 -6.24 7.19
N ASP A 189 -1.66 -6.89 6.02
CA ASP A 189 -1.67 -6.22 4.71
C ASP A 189 -3.02 -5.55 4.42
N LEU A 190 -4.15 -6.19 4.74
CA LEU A 190 -5.48 -5.59 4.57
C LEU A 190 -5.69 -4.36 5.45
N VAL A 191 -5.15 -4.36 6.68
CA VAL A 191 -5.16 -3.18 7.57
C VAL A 191 -4.35 -2.05 6.96
N ALA A 192 -3.13 -2.33 6.45
CA ALA A 192 -2.29 -1.32 5.81
C ALA A 192 -2.95 -0.72 4.56
N ARG A 193 -3.57 -1.56 3.71
CA ARG A 193 -4.36 -1.10 2.54
C ARG A 193 -5.58 -0.27 2.95
N SER A 194 -6.27 -0.66 4.03
CA SER A 194 -7.43 0.10 4.53
C SER A 194 -7.01 1.47 5.06
N LEU A 195 -5.90 1.57 5.80
CA LEU A 195 -5.34 2.83 6.27
C LEU A 195 -4.98 3.78 5.10
N ARG A 196 -4.43 3.24 4.02
CA ARG A 196 -4.17 4.02 2.79
C ARG A 196 -5.49 4.42 2.12
N TYR A 197 -6.42 3.49 1.94
CA TYR A 197 -7.69 3.72 1.22
C TYR A 197 -8.50 4.88 1.81
N PHE A 198 -8.56 4.99 3.13
CA PHE A 198 -9.25 6.07 3.82
C PHE A 198 -8.41 7.33 4.03
N SER A 199 -7.14 7.38 3.58
CA SER A 199 -6.26 8.52 3.79
C SER A 199 -6.30 9.53 2.64
N PRO A 200 -5.85 10.79 2.88
CA PRO A 200 -5.65 11.77 1.81
C PRO A 200 -4.67 11.31 0.73
N ARG A 201 -3.79 10.32 1.04
CA ARG A 201 -2.81 9.73 0.11
C ARG A 201 -3.39 8.55 -0.68
N ARG A 202 -4.72 8.39 -0.75
CA ARG A 202 -5.38 7.28 -1.44
C ARG A 202 -4.94 7.13 -2.89
N GLU A 203 -4.86 8.24 -3.62
CA GLU A 203 -4.49 8.26 -5.05
C GLU A 203 -2.96 8.32 -5.28
N CYS A 204 -2.18 8.33 -4.17
CA CYS A 204 -0.72 8.37 -4.22
C CYS A 204 -0.12 6.94 -4.21
N PRO A 205 1.17 6.78 -4.56
CA PRO A 205 1.83 5.48 -4.56
C PRO A 205 1.69 4.73 -3.23
N PHE A 206 1.40 3.42 -3.29
CA PHE A 206 1.42 2.52 -2.14
C PHE A 206 2.44 1.41 -2.43
N ILE A 207 3.60 1.52 -1.81
CA ILE A 207 4.69 0.57 -2.05
C ILE A 207 4.80 -0.38 -0.87
N THR A 208 4.66 -1.67 -1.17
CA THR A 208 4.81 -2.74 -0.18
C THR A 208 6.18 -3.39 -0.30
N ILE A 209 6.83 -3.60 0.83
CA ILE A 209 8.10 -4.31 0.94
C ILE A 209 7.97 -5.37 2.02
N ASP A 210 8.11 -6.63 1.63
CA ASP A 210 8.29 -7.74 2.56
C ASP A 210 9.79 -7.87 2.87
N LEU A 211 10.16 -7.39 4.05
CA LEU A 211 11.56 -7.34 4.50
C LEU A 211 12.12 -8.72 4.82
N GLY A 212 11.26 -9.70 5.11
CA GLY A 212 11.66 -11.09 5.30
C GLY A 212 12.04 -11.80 4.01
N SER A 213 11.58 -11.31 2.86
CA SER A 213 11.85 -11.92 1.56
C SER A 213 13.10 -11.37 0.86
N ILE A 214 13.65 -10.24 1.32
CA ILE A 214 14.80 -9.57 0.70
C ILE A 214 16.11 -10.07 1.33
N PRO A 215 17.02 -10.66 0.54
CA PRO A 215 18.35 -10.98 1.03
C PRO A 215 19.09 -9.76 1.56
N GLU A 216 19.84 -9.92 2.67
CA GLU A 216 20.57 -8.82 3.31
C GLU A 216 21.44 -8.01 2.35
N SER A 217 22.13 -8.68 1.44
CA SER A 217 22.99 -8.06 0.42
C SER A 217 22.24 -7.17 -0.58
N LEU A 218 20.93 -7.37 -0.75
CA LEU A 218 20.11 -6.60 -1.70
C LEU A 218 19.26 -5.53 -1.01
N PHE A 219 19.19 -5.53 0.31
CA PHE A 219 18.35 -4.61 1.08
C PHE A 219 18.56 -3.16 0.69
N GLU A 220 19.81 -2.69 0.72
CA GLU A 220 20.11 -1.30 0.39
C GLU A 220 19.76 -0.94 -1.04
N SER A 221 20.11 -1.81 -1.98
CA SER A 221 19.84 -1.58 -3.41
C SER A 221 18.34 -1.56 -3.72
N GLU A 222 17.54 -2.39 -3.05
CA GLU A 222 16.09 -2.39 -3.24
C GLU A 222 15.43 -1.22 -2.52
N LEU A 223 15.86 -0.87 -1.30
CA LEU A 223 15.23 0.18 -0.51
C LEU A 223 15.63 1.58 -0.97
N PHE A 224 16.93 1.82 -1.19
CA PHE A 224 17.48 3.14 -1.50
C PHE A 224 17.83 3.34 -2.98
N GLY A 225 17.92 2.25 -3.75
CA GLY A 225 18.31 2.31 -5.16
C GLY A 225 19.83 2.40 -5.37
N TYR A 226 20.22 2.51 -6.63
CA TYR A 226 21.63 2.58 -7.01
C TYR A 226 21.84 3.39 -8.29
N GLU A 227 23.03 4.00 -8.42
CA GLU A 227 23.48 4.69 -9.63
C GLU A 227 24.22 3.74 -10.57
N LYS A 228 24.37 4.20 -11.82
CA LYS A 228 25.15 3.48 -12.81
C LYS A 228 26.59 3.30 -12.31
N GLY A 229 27.09 2.05 -12.31
CA GLY A 229 28.45 1.74 -11.86
C GLY A 229 28.61 1.49 -10.37
N ALA A 230 27.51 1.51 -9.58
CA ALA A 230 27.55 1.14 -8.16
C ALA A 230 28.03 -0.30 -7.92
N PHE A 231 27.84 -1.19 -8.88
CA PHE A 231 28.34 -2.58 -8.90
C PHE A 231 28.90 -2.92 -10.28
N THR A 232 29.69 -3.98 -10.37
CA THR A 232 30.48 -4.38 -11.57
C THR A 232 29.68 -4.57 -12.86
N ASP A 233 28.35 -4.86 -12.77
CA ASP A 233 27.51 -5.14 -13.94
C ASP A 233 26.33 -4.15 -14.13
N VAL A 234 26.27 -3.08 -13.35
CA VAL A 234 25.13 -2.14 -13.41
C VAL A 234 25.31 -1.11 -14.52
N ARG A 235 24.54 -1.28 -15.60
CA ARG A 235 24.56 -0.38 -16.77
C ARG A 235 23.58 0.79 -16.68
N LYS A 236 22.55 0.71 -15.81
CA LYS A 236 21.51 1.74 -15.63
C LYS A 236 21.28 2.01 -14.15
N ALA A 237 20.98 3.25 -13.79
CA ALA A 237 20.53 3.60 -12.45
C ALA A 237 19.12 3.02 -12.18
N LYS A 238 18.82 2.69 -10.92
CA LYS A 238 17.51 2.22 -10.46
C LYS A 238 17.09 3.00 -9.24
N ALA A 239 15.89 3.61 -9.28
CA ALA A 239 15.29 4.25 -8.11
C ALA A 239 14.95 3.19 -7.04
N GLY A 240 15.17 3.55 -5.77
CA GLY A 240 14.82 2.71 -4.64
C GLY A 240 13.33 2.78 -4.30
N ARG A 241 12.86 1.80 -3.54
CA ARG A 241 11.44 1.72 -3.12
C ARG A 241 11.00 2.94 -2.28
N MET A 242 11.88 3.50 -1.46
CA MET A 242 11.59 4.71 -0.69
C MET A 242 11.43 5.96 -1.59
N GLU A 243 12.25 6.07 -2.62
CA GLU A 243 12.14 7.14 -3.61
C GLU A 243 10.83 7.04 -4.39
N VAL A 244 10.49 5.82 -4.83
CA VAL A 244 9.24 5.53 -5.56
C VAL A 244 8.00 5.77 -4.69
N ALA A 245 8.08 5.51 -3.37
CA ALA A 245 6.99 5.74 -2.43
C ALA A 245 6.81 7.22 -2.05
N SER A 246 7.73 8.09 -2.47
CA SER A 246 7.68 9.52 -2.08
C SER A 246 6.40 10.21 -2.57
N GLY A 247 5.76 10.98 -1.71
CA GLY A 247 4.43 11.55 -1.87
C GLY A 247 3.28 10.60 -1.49
N GLY A 248 3.58 9.31 -1.19
CA GLY A 248 2.61 8.26 -0.91
C GLY A 248 2.79 7.56 0.43
N THR A 249 2.55 6.24 0.44
CA THR A 249 2.64 5.38 1.62
C THR A 249 3.62 4.24 1.36
N LEU A 250 4.52 4.01 2.31
CA LEU A 250 5.43 2.86 2.32
C LEU A 250 4.97 1.87 3.38
N PHE A 251 4.67 0.65 2.97
CA PHE A 251 4.33 -0.45 3.87
C PHE A 251 5.51 -1.41 3.97
N LEU A 252 6.06 -1.53 5.19
CA LEU A 252 7.16 -2.44 5.54
C LEU A 252 6.59 -3.63 6.29
N ASP A 253 6.46 -4.78 5.64
CA ASP A 253 6.04 -6.01 6.30
C ASP A 253 7.23 -6.76 6.88
N GLU A 254 7.00 -7.47 7.97
CA GLU A 254 7.99 -8.27 8.70
C GLU A 254 9.24 -7.48 9.17
N ILE A 255 9.00 -6.26 9.71
CA ILE A 255 10.09 -5.35 10.13
C ILE A 255 10.98 -5.94 11.24
N GLY A 256 10.45 -6.87 12.03
CA GLY A 256 11.21 -7.57 13.08
C GLY A 256 12.35 -8.46 12.55
N ASN A 257 12.36 -8.76 11.23
CA ASN A 257 13.38 -9.61 10.61
C ASN A 257 14.63 -8.84 10.15
N LEU A 258 14.66 -7.50 10.34
CA LEU A 258 15.81 -6.69 9.95
C LEU A 258 17.02 -6.93 10.86
N SER A 259 18.21 -7.07 10.27
CA SER A 259 19.47 -7.05 11.03
C SER A 259 19.78 -5.65 11.59
N LEU A 260 20.52 -5.57 12.68
CA LEU A 260 20.88 -4.30 13.34
C LEU A 260 21.50 -3.26 12.39
N PRO A 261 22.41 -3.61 11.44
CA PRO A 261 22.94 -2.66 10.46
C PRO A 261 21.85 -2.07 9.55
N MET A 262 20.87 -2.89 9.12
CA MET A 262 19.76 -2.41 8.28
C MET A 262 18.82 -1.51 9.06
N GLN A 263 18.55 -1.84 10.33
CA GLN A 263 17.75 -1.00 11.22
C GLN A 263 18.37 0.39 11.37
N ALA A 264 19.69 0.51 11.52
CA ALA A 264 20.39 1.79 11.62
C ALA A 264 20.24 2.64 10.33
N LYS A 265 20.33 2.01 9.16
CA LYS A 265 20.16 2.70 7.88
C LYS A 265 18.72 3.16 7.66
N LEU A 266 17.76 2.30 7.98
CA LEU A 266 16.34 2.63 7.91
C LEU A 266 16.00 3.80 8.85
N LEU A 267 16.48 3.77 10.08
CA LEU A 267 16.30 4.86 11.05
C LEU A 267 16.81 6.20 10.48
N THR A 268 18.02 6.20 9.95
CA THR A 268 18.61 7.42 9.35
C THR A 268 17.74 7.99 8.23
N ALA A 269 17.21 7.13 7.36
CA ALA A 269 16.34 7.56 6.26
C ALA A 269 15.01 8.16 6.76
N ILE A 270 14.40 7.52 7.78
CA ILE A 270 13.12 7.98 8.36
C ILE A 270 13.29 9.29 9.14
N GLU A 271 14.38 9.43 9.91
CA GLU A 271 14.65 10.64 10.72
C GLU A 271 14.96 11.86 9.87
N LYS A 272 15.88 11.69 8.91
CA LYS A 272 16.32 12.78 8.05
C LYS A 272 15.34 13.09 6.92
N ARG A 273 14.37 12.21 6.64
CA ARG A 273 13.49 12.25 5.47
C ARG A 273 14.28 12.41 4.16
N GLN A 274 15.39 11.72 4.08
CA GLN A 274 16.33 11.80 2.98
C GLN A 274 17.00 10.45 2.75
N ILE A 275 17.29 10.14 1.49
CA ILE A 275 18.06 8.96 1.11
C ILE A 275 19.18 9.36 0.14
N SER A 276 20.14 8.47 -0.04
CA SER A 276 21.12 8.53 -1.13
C SER A 276 21.15 7.18 -1.83
N ARG A 277 21.21 7.18 -3.14
CA ARG A 277 21.40 5.94 -3.92
C ARG A 277 22.79 5.37 -3.69
N LEU A 278 22.93 4.06 -3.73
CA LEU A 278 24.25 3.42 -3.66
C LEU A 278 25.13 3.91 -4.82
N GLY A 279 26.35 4.32 -4.48
CA GLY A 279 27.30 4.90 -5.44
C GLY A 279 27.06 6.37 -5.79
N ALA A 280 26.09 7.03 -5.16
CA ALA A 280 25.84 8.47 -5.30
C ALA A 280 26.16 9.24 -4.01
N THR A 281 26.52 10.51 -4.18
CA THR A 281 26.66 11.50 -3.09
C THR A 281 25.43 12.39 -2.97
N ASP A 282 24.57 12.38 -3.97
CA ASP A 282 23.38 13.24 -4.02
C ASP A 282 22.35 12.80 -3.00
N ILE A 283 21.78 13.78 -2.33
CA ILE A 283 20.77 13.60 -1.30
C ILE A 283 19.38 13.80 -1.96
N ILE A 284 18.52 12.81 -1.83
CA ILE A 284 17.15 12.81 -2.36
C ILE A 284 16.18 12.96 -1.18
N PRO A 285 15.43 14.08 -1.09
CA PRO A 285 14.39 14.22 -0.07
C PRO A 285 13.24 13.27 -0.35
N ILE A 286 12.66 12.68 0.71
CA ILE A 286 11.50 11.79 0.63
C ILE A 286 10.40 12.25 1.57
N ASP A 287 9.16 12.16 1.11
CA ASP A 287 7.96 12.39 1.94
C ASP A 287 7.08 11.15 1.88
N VAL A 288 7.22 10.26 2.86
CA VAL A 288 6.47 9.01 2.92
C VAL A 288 5.70 8.89 4.24
N ARG A 289 4.43 8.46 4.15
CA ARG A 289 3.71 7.92 5.30
C ARG A 289 4.17 6.49 5.52
N LEU A 290 4.68 6.19 6.72
CA LEU A 290 5.21 4.86 7.03
C LEU A 290 4.18 4.02 7.78
N ILE A 291 3.93 2.82 7.28
CA ILE A 291 3.19 1.76 7.97
C ILE A 291 4.12 0.55 8.06
N SER A 292 4.32 0.04 9.26
CA SER A 292 5.17 -1.13 9.50
C SER A 292 4.35 -2.27 10.09
N ALA A 293 4.70 -3.52 9.80
CA ALA A 293 4.03 -4.67 10.37
C ALA A 293 5.02 -5.75 10.83
N THR A 294 4.65 -6.50 11.85
CA THR A 294 5.43 -7.66 12.32
C THR A 294 4.54 -8.68 13.02
N ASN A 295 4.97 -9.93 13.01
CA ASN A 295 4.36 -11.04 13.72
C ASN A 295 5.10 -11.42 15.00
N VAL A 296 6.30 -10.86 15.22
CA VAL A 296 7.12 -11.14 16.40
C VAL A 296 6.88 -10.11 17.50
N ASN A 297 7.14 -10.48 18.73
CA ASN A 297 7.12 -9.54 19.86
C ASN A 297 8.34 -8.60 19.78
N ILE A 298 8.14 -7.44 19.18
CA ILE A 298 9.22 -6.49 18.93
C ILE A 298 9.83 -5.95 20.24
N ARG A 299 9.07 -5.95 21.34
CA ARG A 299 9.56 -5.51 22.65
C ARG A 299 10.54 -6.51 23.24
N GLU A 300 10.27 -7.81 23.10
CA GLU A 300 11.23 -8.86 23.47
C GLU A 300 12.52 -8.76 22.66
N LEU A 301 12.42 -8.51 21.33
CA LEU A 301 13.61 -8.29 20.49
C LEU A 301 14.44 -7.08 20.95
N VAL A 302 13.81 -6.03 21.46
CA VAL A 302 14.53 -4.87 22.04
C VAL A 302 15.25 -5.27 23.33
N GLU A 303 14.59 -6.01 24.22
CA GLU A 303 15.19 -6.50 25.47
C GLU A 303 16.37 -7.44 25.20
N GLU A 304 16.28 -8.27 24.18
CA GLU A 304 17.37 -9.16 23.74
C GLU A 304 18.48 -8.43 22.97
N GLY A 305 18.33 -7.15 22.66
CA GLY A 305 19.29 -6.38 21.87
C GLY A 305 19.27 -6.70 20.36
N ASN A 306 18.27 -7.42 19.88
CA ASN A 306 18.08 -7.79 18.47
C ASN A 306 17.30 -6.75 17.66
N PHE A 307 16.65 -5.80 18.35
CA PHE A 307 15.98 -4.65 17.71
C PHE A 307 16.32 -3.35 18.44
N ARG A 308 16.57 -2.28 17.66
CA ARG A 308 16.96 -0.98 18.22
C ARG A 308 15.75 -0.24 18.79
N GLN A 309 15.87 0.23 20.01
CA GLN A 309 14.82 0.97 20.70
C GLN A 309 14.52 2.31 20.03
N ASP A 310 15.54 3.00 19.49
CA ASP A 310 15.36 4.27 18.78
C ASP A 310 14.54 4.11 17.50
N LEU A 311 14.76 3.04 16.72
CA LEU A 311 13.96 2.71 15.56
C LEU A 311 12.51 2.40 15.98
N LEU A 312 12.31 1.62 17.04
CA LEU A 312 10.97 1.30 17.52
C LEU A 312 10.18 2.56 17.85
N TYR A 313 10.76 3.53 18.58
CA TYR A 313 10.07 4.79 18.87
C TYR A 313 9.74 5.59 17.61
N ARG A 314 10.56 5.48 16.57
CA ARG A 314 10.33 6.22 15.33
C ARG A 314 9.23 5.63 14.45
N ILE A 315 9.09 4.30 14.41
CA ILE A 315 8.07 3.60 13.61
C ILE A 315 6.76 3.40 14.36
N ASN A 316 6.76 3.41 15.69
CA ASN A 316 5.63 3.13 16.57
C ASN A 316 5.08 4.41 17.20
N THR A 317 4.56 5.33 16.38
CA THR A 317 3.79 6.46 16.92
C THR A 317 2.43 5.98 17.41
N ILE A 318 1.81 5.06 16.68
CA ILE A 318 0.54 4.42 17.03
C ILE A 318 0.63 2.93 16.71
N GLU A 319 0.14 2.11 17.62
CA GLU A 319 0.12 0.66 17.52
C GLU A 319 -1.29 0.14 17.24
N ILE A 320 -1.42 -0.77 16.29
CA ILE A 320 -2.65 -1.51 16.01
C ILE A 320 -2.35 -3.00 16.18
N THR A 321 -2.98 -3.63 17.16
CA THR A 321 -2.87 -5.08 17.35
C THR A 321 -4.06 -5.78 16.74
N ILE A 322 -3.80 -6.68 15.78
CA ILE A 322 -4.83 -7.49 15.15
C ILE A 322 -5.01 -8.76 15.96
N PRO A 323 -6.21 -9.03 16.51
CA PRO A 323 -6.45 -10.25 17.27
C PRO A 323 -6.30 -11.50 16.39
N PRO A 324 -5.77 -12.61 16.90
CA PRO A 324 -5.75 -13.88 16.19
C PRO A 324 -7.17 -14.43 16.00
N LEU A 325 -7.38 -15.25 14.98
CA LEU A 325 -8.71 -15.71 14.58
C LEU A 325 -9.46 -16.45 15.71
N ARG A 326 -8.75 -17.17 16.58
CA ARG A 326 -9.31 -17.85 17.77
C ARG A 326 -9.94 -16.88 18.80
N GLU A 327 -9.59 -15.60 18.77
CA GLU A 327 -10.13 -14.56 19.67
C GLU A 327 -11.25 -13.75 19.03
N ARG A 328 -11.59 -14.03 17.75
CA ARG A 328 -12.64 -13.31 17.01
C ARG A 328 -14.01 -13.99 17.05
N GLY A 329 -14.18 -15.07 17.85
CA GLY A 329 -15.46 -15.74 18.04
C GLY A 329 -16.14 -16.17 16.74
N GLU A 330 -17.34 -15.65 16.49
CA GLU A 330 -18.16 -16.02 15.33
C GLU A 330 -17.63 -15.51 13.99
N ASP A 331 -16.62 -14.63 13.96
CA ASP A 331 -16.01 -14.14 12.71
C ASP A 331 -15.40 -15.30 11.89
N VAL A 332 -15.05 -16.42 12.54
CA VAL A 332 -14.63 -17.66 11.87
C VAL A 332 -15.68 -18.13 10.86
N LEU A 333 -16.95 -18.11 11.24
CA LEU A 333 -18.04 -18.54 10.38
C LEU A 333 -18.35 -17.54 9.28
N LEU A 334 -18.28 -16.23 9.59
CA LEU A 334 -18.46 -15.18 8.60
C LEU A 334 -17.40 -15.25 7.50
N LEU A 335 -16.14 -15.44 7.90
CA LEU A 335 -15.03 -15.61 6.97
C LEU A 335 -15.16 -16.92 6.18
N ALA A 336 -15.57 -17.99 6.82
CA ALA A 336 -15.80 -19.28 6.16
C ALA A 336 -16.90 -19.18 5.08
N ASP A 337 -18.02 -18.54 5.39
CA ASP A 337 -19.13 -18.33 4.44
C ASP A 337 -18.70 -17.40 3.28
N TYR A 338 -17.91 -16.35 3.56
CA TYR A 338 -17.34 -15.49 2.53
C TYR A 338 -16.41 -16.26 1.58
N PHE A 339 -15.46 -17.03 2.10
CA PHE A 339 -14.56 -17.83 1.28
C PHE A 339 -15.31 -18.93 0.52
N LEU A 340 -16.32 -19.51 1.13
CA LEU A 340 -17.16 -20.50 0.47
C LEU A 340 -17.83 -19.91 -0.78
N GLN A 341 -18.48 -18.76 -0.66
CA GLN A 341 -19.11 -18.09 -1.81
C GLN A 341 -18.09 -17.75 -2.89
N ARG A 342 -16.95 -17.15 -2.50
CA ARG A 342 -15.89 -16.75 -3.41
C ARG A 342 -15.32 -17.95 -4.20
N TYR A 343 -15.01 -19.05 -3.54
CA TYR A 343 -14.39 -20.21 -4.18
C TYR A 343 -15.40 -21.11 -4.91
N THR A 344 -16.63 -21.20 -4.44
CA THR A 344 -17.72 -21.88 -5.17
C THR A 344 -17.92 -21.21 -6.53
N HIS A 345 -17.95 -19.89 -6.58
CA HIS A 345 -18.03 -19.15 -7.84
C HIS A 345 -16.76 -19.35 -8.71
N LYS A 346 -15.57 -19.24 -8.12
CA LYS A 346 -14.28 -19.40 -8.82
C LYS A 346 -14.14 -20.77 -9.50
N TYR A 347 -14.51 -21.84 -8.80
CA TYR A 347 -14.38 -23.22 -9.27
C TYR A 347 -15.64 -23.79 -9.91
N LYS A 348 -16.71 -22.98 -10.02
CA LYS A 348 -18.01 -23.39 -10.61
C LYS A 348 -18.55 -24.67 -9.98
N LYS A 349 -18.45 -24.82 -8.65
CA LYS A 349 -18.96 -25.95 -7.88
C LYS A 349 -20.34 -25.61 -7.30
N GLU A 350 -21.25 -26.57 -7.25
CA GLU A 350 -22.60 -26.41 -6.66
C GLU A 350 -22.58 -26.79 -5.17
N ILE A 351 -21.88 -25.96 -4.36
CA ILE A 351 -21.82 -26.16 -2.91
C ILE A 351 -22.66 -25.08 -2.23
N ASN A 352 -23.68 -25.51 -1.48
CA ASN A 352 -24.71 -24.63 -0.90
C ASN A 352 -24.37 -24.17 0.52
N GLY A 353 -23.37 -24.78 1.20
CA GLY A 353 -23.04 -24.38 2.56
C GLY A 353 -22.17 -25.37 3.34
N LEU A 354 -22.08 -25.07 4.64
CA LEU A 354 -21.40 -25.88 5.64
C LEU A 354 -22.43 -26.64 6.51
N SER A 355 -22.21 -27.92 6.77
CA SER A 355 -23.05 -28.64 7.73
C SER A 355 -22.88 -28.07 9.14
N ARG A 356 -23.86 -28.34 10.02
CA ARG A 356 -23.82 -27.88 11.41
C ARG A 356 -22.57 -28.37 12.13
N GLU A 357 -22.23 -29.65 11.92
CA GLU A 357 -21.05 -30.28 12.50
C GLU A 357 -19.75 -29.71 11.95
N ALA A 358 -19.73 -29.32 10.65
CA ALA A 358 -18.59 -28.63 10.05
C ALA A 358 -18.39 -27.26 10.68
N LYS A 359 -19.46 -26.47 10.85
CA LYS A 359 -19.39 -25.18 11.55
C LYS A 359 -18.85 -25.32 12.97
N GLN A 360 -19.30 -26.33 13.71
CA GLN A 360 -18.79 -26.59 15.06
C GLN A 360 -17.30 -26.98 15.06
N LYS A 361 -16.85 -27.78 14.07
CA LYS A 361 -15.44 -28.14 13.92
C LYS A 361 -14.57 -26.90 13.66
N LEU A 362 -15.02 -26.02 12.74
CA LEU A 362 -14.29 -24.80 12.41
C LEU A 362 -14.19 -23.84 13.61
N MET A 363 -15.26 -23.72 14.40
CA MET A 363 -15.29 -22.88 15.61
C MET A 363 -14.37 -23.38 16.74
N ARG A 364 -14.17 -24.70 16.85
CA ARG A 364 -13.33 -25.30 17.91
C ARG A 364 -11.84 -25.33 17.57
N TYR A 365 -11.51 -25.13 16.31
CA TYR A 365 -10.12 -25.17 15.87
C TYR A 365 -9.39 -23.85 16.18
N HIS A 366 -8.12 -23.92 16.55
CA HIS A 366 -7.36 -22.75 17.02
C HIS A 366 -6.79 -21.85 15.92
N TRP A 367 -6.77 -22.32 14.69
CA TRP A 367 -6.30 -21.58 13.53
C TRP A 367 -4.90 -20.99 13.70
N PRO A 368 -3.83 -21.78 13.88
CA PRO A 368 -2.47 -21.27 14.03
C PRO A 368 -2.01 -20.42 12.84
N GLY A 369 -2.49 -20.68 11.63
CA GLY A 369 -2.29 -19.88 10.43
C GLY A 369 -3.39 -18.85 10.19
N ASN A 370 -4.26 -18.60 11.17
CA ASN A 370 -5.29 -17.59 11.17
C ASN A 370 -6.20 -17.63 9.91
N VAL A 371 -6.51 -16.46 9.35
CA VAL A 371 -7.41 -16.31 8.19
C VAL A 371 -6.82 -16.98 6.93
N ARG A 372 -5.48 -16.96 6.78
CA ARG A 372 -4.82 -17.60 5.64
C ARG A 372 -5.01 -19.12 5.67
N GLU A 373 -4.93 -19.74 6.84
CA GLU A 373 -5.19 -21.17 7.00
C GLU A 373 -6.66 -21.51 6.78
N LEU A 374 -7.58 -20.72 7.34
CA LEU A 374 -9.02 -20.88 7.11
C LEU A 374 -9.36 -20.80 5.62
N GLN A 375 -8.83 -19.80 4.93
CA GLN A 375 -8.99 -19.61 3.50
C GLN A 375 -8.56 -20.87 2.71
N HIS A 376 -7.36 -21.39 2.97
CA HIS A 376 -6.84 -22.58 2.30
C HIS A 376 -7.65 -23.85 2.67
N ALA A 377 -8.12 -23.95 3.91
CA ALA A 377 -8.94 -25.08 4.34
C ALA A 377 -10.29 -25.12 3.61
N ILE A 378 -10.96 -23.97 3.46
CA ILE A 378 -12.20 -23.84 2.70
C ILE A 378 -11.96 -24.11 1.21
N GLU A 379 -10.95 -23.49 0.61
CA GLU A 379 -10.61 -23.69 -0.81
C GLU A 379 -10.35 -25.15 -1.12
N ARG A 380 -9.55 -25.83 -0.31
CA ARG A 380 -9.26 -27.28 -0.44
C ARG A 380 -10.52 -28.12 -0.30
N ALA A 381 -11.35 -27.82 0.70
CA ALA A 381 -12.60 -28.55 0.92
C ALA A 381 -13.54 -28.44 -0.28
N ILE A 382 -13.63 -27.28 -0.93
CA ILE A 382 -14.43 -27.05 -2.14
C ILE A 382 -13.88 -27.83 -3.33
N ILE A 383 -12.56 -27.78 -3.56
CA ILE A 383 -11.93 -28.47 -4.70
C ILE A 383 -12.16 -29.98 -4.61
N LEU A 384 -12.01 -30.55 -3.40
CA LEU A 384 -12.07 -32.01 -3.17
C LEU A 384 -13.49 -32.55 -2.91
N SER A 385 -14.49 -31.67 -2.79
CA SER A 385 -15.86 -32.12 -2.51
C SER A 385 -16.68 -32.22 -3.79
N ASP A 386 -17.45 -33.34 -3.86
CA ASP A 386 -18.50 -33.54 -4.87
C ASP A 386 -19.90 -33.45 -4.23
N SER A 387 -19.98 -33.07 -2.95
CA SER A 387 -21.25 -32.96 -2.22
C SER A 387 -21.69 -31.48 -2.18
N PRO A 388 -23.01 -31.22 -2.28
CA PRO A 388 -23.54 -29.85 -2.18
C PRO A 388 -23.40 -29.24 -0.78
N LEU A 389 -22.99 -30.05 0.23
CA LEU A 389 -22.81 -29.59 1.60
C LEU A 389 -21.46 -30.08 2.13
N LEU A 390 -20.61 -29.13 2.60
CA LEU A 390 -19.33 -29.48 3.21
C LEU A 390 -19.52 -30.09 4.62
N LYS A 391 -18.98 -31.27 4.83
CA LYS A 391 -19.01 -32.01 6.09
C LYS A 391 -17.68 -31.91 6.84
N PRO A 392 -17.61 -32.26 8.14
CA PRO A 392 -16.36 -32.28 8.91
C PRO A 392 -15.20 -33.03 8.27
N ALA A 393 -15.51 -34.12 7.53
CA ALA A 393 -14.52 -34.94 6.83
C ALA A 393 -13.82 -34.21 5.68
N ASN A 394 -14.44 -33.17 5.08
CA ASN A 394 -13.84 -32.41 4.01
C ASN A 394 -12.72 -31.47 4.53
N PHE A 395 -12.66 -31.20 5.84
CA PHE A 395 -11.66 -30.33 6.45
C PHE A 395 -10.55 -31.16 7.08
N MET A 396 -9.42 -31.24 6.38
CA MET A 396 -8.20 -31.91 6.88
C MET A 396 -7.44 -30.91 7.78
N LEU A 397 -7.99 -30.66 8.97
CA LEU A 397 -7.32 -29.84 9.98
C LEU A 397 -6.32 -30.72 10.73
N GLN A 398 -5.08 -30.27 10.89
CA GLN A 398 -4.08 -31.01 11.64
C GLN A 398 -4.48 -31.07 13.12
N PRO A 399 -4.45 -32.22 13.77
CA PRO A 399 -4.61 -32.26 15.21
C PRO A 399 -3.48 -31.41 15.82
N GLN A 400 -3.87 -30.45 16.65
CA GLN A 400 -2.86 -29.68 17.37
C GLN A 400 -2.05 -30.65 18.23
N PRO A 401 -0.71 -30.52 18.27
CA PRO A 401 0.03 -31.05 19.38
C PRO A 401 -0.58 -30.40 20.64
N GLU A 402 -1.15 -31.25 21.51
CA GLU A 402 -1.51 -30.79 22.86
C GLU A 402 -0.36 -29.90 23.34
N LYS A 403 -0.64 -28.63 23.72
CA LYS A 403 0.38 -27.79 24.37
C LYS A 403 1.01 -28.70 25.39
N ARG A 404 2.23 -29.17 25.13
CA ARG A 404 3.06 -29.70 26.20
C ARG A 404 3.14 -28.51 27.15
N VAL A 405 2.44 -28.60 28.27
CA VAL A 405 2.63 -27.67 29.37
C VAL A 405 4.14 -27.67 29.56
N ASN A 406 4.77 -26.55 29.25
CA ASN A 406 6.20 -26.38 29.50
C ASN A 406 6.37 -26.65 30.99
N THR A 407 6.86 -27.83 31.31
CA THR A 407 7.20 -28.24 32.67
C THR A 407 8.39 -27.44 33.18
N ASP A 408 8.99 -26.61 32.35
CA ASP A 408 10.17 -25.82 32.65
C ASP A 408 9.87 -24.62 33.58
N GLU A 409 8.58 -24.21 33.70
CA GLU A 409 8.22 -23.11 34.64
C GLU A 409 7.92 -23.58 36.07
N ILE A 410 7.81 -24.89 36.32
CA ILE A 410 7.55 -25.39 37.68
C ILE A 410 8.86 -25.89 38.28
N LEU A 411 9.65 -24.98 38.78
CA LEU A 411 10.87 -25.27 39.55
C LEU A 411 10.57 -25.82 40.97
N ASN A 412 9.31 -25.95 41.37
CA ASN A 412 8.88 -26.51 42.64
C ASN A 412 8.85 -28.04 42.56
N LEU A 413 9.80 -28.70 43.16
CA LEU A 413 9.93 -30.16 43.20
C LEU A 413 8.68 -30.87 43.72
N GLU A 414 7.98 -30.31 44.72
CA GLU A 414 6.74 -30.93 45.27
C GLU A 414 5.58 -30.89 44.23
N GLN A 415 5.48 -29.82 43.46
CA GLN A 415 4.48 -29.72 42.37
C GLN A 415 4.83 -30.64 41.21
N LEU A 416 6.12 -30.79 40.85
CA LEU A 416 6.56 -31.74 39.82
C LEU A 416 6.28 -33.18 40.26
N GLU A 417 6.56 -33.51 41.50
CA GLU A 417 6.29 -34.81 42.09
C GLU A 417 4.79 -35.10 42.11
N ARG A 418 3.98 -34.16 42.57
CA ARG A 418 2.50 -34.31 42.58
C ARG A 418 1.95 -34.56 41.16
N ASN A 419 2.35 -33.76 40.17
CA ASN A 419 1.92 -33.90 38.78
C ASN A 419 2.36 -35.23 38.17
N ALA A 420 3.56 -35.71 38.51
CA ALA A 420 4.04 -37.01 38.03
C ALA A 420 3.22 -38.16 38.63
N ILE A 421 2.89 -38.10 39.89
CA ILE A 421 2.07 -39.11 40.58
C ILE A 421 0.64 -39.11 40.04
N GLU A 422 0.00 -37.97 39.89
CA GLU A 422 -1.36 -37.86 39.34
C GLU A 422 -1.43 -38.44 37.92
N ARG A 423 -0.45 -38.14 37.05
CA ARG A 423 -0.35 -38.68 35.70
C ARG A 423 -0.16 -40.17 35.69
N ALA A 424 0.71 -40.72 36.56
CA ALA A 424 0.93 -42.15 36.67
C ALA A 424 -0.32 -42.89 37.16
N MET A 425 -1.03 -42.33 38.14
CA MET A 425 -2.29 -42.87 38.69
C MET A 425 -3.39 -42.89 37.63
N LYS A 426 -3.55 -41.77 36.89
CA LYS A 426 -4.51 -41.68 35.78
C LYS A 426 -4.23 -42.68 34.66
N ARG A 427 -2.96 -42.86 34.28
CA ARG A 427 -2.53 -43.78 33.22
C ARG A 427 -2.65 -45.25 33.63
N SER A 428 -2.56 -45.54 34.91
CA SER A 428 -2.70 -46.89 35.48
C SER A 428 -4.13 -47.19 35.94
N GLU A 429 -5.11 -46.33 35.65
CA GLU A 429 -6.52 -46.47 36.06
C GLU A 429 -6.67 -46.77 37.57
N GLY A 430 -5.83 -46.10 38.39
CA GLY A 430 -5.84 -46.26 39.84
C GLY A 430 -5.05 -47.47 40.36
N ASN A 431 -4.38 -48.25 39.52
CA ASN A 431 -3.58 -49.39 39.95
C ASN A 431 -2.22 -48.94 40.48
N LEU A 432 -2.08 -48.97 41.81
CA LEU A 432 -0.86 -48.54 42.54
C LEU A 432 0.42 -49.26 42.13
N SER A 433 0.35 -50.55 41.79
CA SER A 433 1.51 -51.34 41.39
C SER A 433 2.04 -50.87 40.03
N ARG A 434 1.16 -50.66 39.06
CA ARG A 434 1.47 -50.15 37.71
C ARG A 434 1.93 -48.70 37.78
N ALA A 435 1.29 -47.85 38.60
CA ALA A 435 1.70 -46.48 38.79
C ALA A 435 3.10 -46.38 39.35
N ALA A 436 3.46 -47.20 40.34
CA ALA A 436 4.79 -47.25 40.92
C ALA A 436 5.84 -47.70 39.87
N GLU A 437 5.53 -48.64 39.02
CA GLU A 437 6.37 -49.07 37.90
C GLU A 437 6.63 -47.96 36.90
N TYR A 438 5.58 -47.18 36.49
CA TYR A 438 5.73 -46.01 35.62
C TYR A 438 6.58 -44.90 36.20
N LEU A 439 6.58 -44.78 37.53
CA LEU A 439 7.37 -43.76 38.26
C LEU A 439 8.79 -44.26 38.63
N GLY A 440 9.12 -45.53 38.38
CA GLY A 440 10.41 -46.10 38.73
C GLY A 440 10.65 -46.23 40.26
N ILE A 441 9.57 -46.27 41.08
CA ILE A 441 9.60 -46.38 42.52
C ILE A 441 8.89 -47.61 43.03
N THR A 442 9.19 -47.97 44.30
CA THR A 442 8.44 -49.10 44.92
C THR A 442 7.02 -48.70 45.28
N ARG A 443 6.09 -49.67 45.26
CA ARG A 443 4.69 -49.46 45.66
C ARG A 443 4.54 -48.82 47.01
N TYR A 444 5.43 -49.20 47.96
CA TYR A 444 5.44 -48.60 49.30
C TYR A 444 5.90 -47.15 49.32
N ALA A 445 6.88 -46.81 48.52
CA ALA A 445 7.33 -45.44 48.35
C ALA A 445 6.24 -44.55 47.73
N LEU A 446 5.49 -45.06 46.75
CA LEU A 446 4.35 -44.37 46.16
C LEU A 446 3.24 -44.14 47.19
N TYR A 447 2.94 -45.10 48.03
CA TYR A 447 1.92 -44.97 49.08
C TYR A 447 2.26 -43.86 50.06
N ARG A 448 3.50 -43.80 50.55
CA ARG A 448 3.96 -42.69 51.43
C ARG A 448 3.93 -41.34 50.80
N LYS A 449 4.16 -41.26 49.50
CA LYS A 449 4.09 -39.98 48.74
C LYS A 449 2.66 -39.54 48.54
N LEU A 450 1.73 -40.43 48.24
CA LEU A 450 0.30 -40.11 48.15
C LEU A 450 -0.23 -39.59 49.49
N GLU A 451 0.13 -40.25 50.61
CA GLU A 451 -0.25 -39.82 51.96
C GLU A 451 0.32 -38.43 52.30
N LYS A 452 1.58 -38.16 51.95
CA LYS A 452 2.24 -36.84 52.16
C LYS A 452 1.60 -35.73 51.35
N LEU A 453 1.16 -36.02 50.13
CA LEU A 453 0.60 -35.05 49.19
C LEU A 453 -0.93 -34.88 49.29
N GLY A 454 -1.57 -35.69 50.17
CA GLY A 454 -3.03 -35.68 50.37
C GLY A 454 -3.83 -36.13 49.15
N LEU A 455 -3.32 -37.08 48.34
CA LEU A 455 -3.90 -37.67 47.14
C LEU A 455 -4.50 -39.03 47.39
#